data_3f4abdf2dbfe2b24d7a5c093248460a0
#
_entry.id   3f4abdf2dbfe2b24d7a5c093248460a0
#
_cell.length_a   1.000
_cell.length_b   1.000
_cell.length_c   1.000
_cell.angle_alpha   90.00
_cell.angle_beta   90.00
_cell.angle_gamma   90.00
#
_symmetry.space_group_name_H-M   'P 1'
#
loop_
_entity.id
_entity.type
_entity.pdbx_description
1 polymer ?
#
loop_
_entity_poly.entity_id
_entity_poly.type
_entity_poly.pdbx_seq_one_letter_code
_entity_poly.pdbx_strand_id
1 'polypeptide(L)'
;MRVAVVDIGTNSTRLLVADVDDQGRVTELDRRSTVTRLGQGVDTSGTLAPEAMDRVFAALATYREAADALDVEVTTGVLTSAVRDASNGAAFQAEIRERYGFEVDTITGDREAQLTFLGATSERDDAARSGPTVVIDIGGGSTEFVLGDGGDVTFHVSTQVGVVRQTERHFTDDPPTHHELTAMADEVRATFHDQLPANVREAARWAIAVAGTATSAAAMLRELEPYDSARVHGHVIYRAEVEMLLARLAEMDEDERRRVPGLHPDRAPTIVAGMLVLAEALRAFDLDEAEVSEHDILRGAAITRAQAG
;
A
#
# COMPACT_ATOMS: atom_id res chain seq x y z
N MET A 1 10.63 -18.91 -13.58
CA MET A 1 11.17 -18.85 -12.19
C MET A 1 10.00 -18.75 -11.24
N ARG A 2 9.96 -19.61 -10.22
CA ARG A 2 8.97 -19.46 -9.13
C ARG A 2 9.56 -18.70 -7.96
N VAL A 3 8.94 -17.59 -7.58
CA VAL A 3 9.45 -16.67 -6.56
C VAL A 3 8.42 -16.42 -5.47
N ALA A 4 8.87 -16.37 -4.21
CA ALA A 4 8.09 -15.80 -3.09
C ALA A 4 8.67 -14.43 -2.74
N VAL A 5 7.81 -13.44 -2.74
CA VAL A 5 8.14 -12.07 -2.35
C VAL A 5 7.39 -11.72 -1.08
N VAL A 6 8.11 -11.21 -0.07
CA VAL A 6 7.47 -10.62 1.11
C VAL A 6 7.67 -9.11 1.10
N ASP A 7 6.61 -8.39 1.46
CA ASP A 7 6.66 -6.95 1.74
C ASP A 7 6.28 -6.73 3.20
N ILE A 8 7.21 -6.15 3.95
CA ILE A 8 7.04 -5.87 5.37
C ILE A 8 6.89 -4.37 5.54
N GLY A 9 5.65 -3.92 5.47
CA GLY A 9 5.26 -2.53 5.58
C GLY A 9 4.94 -2.08 7.00
N THR A 10 4.64 -0.80 7.14
CA THR A 10 4.29 -0.16 8.42
C THR A 10 3.01 -0.75 9.03
N ASN A 11 2.00 -1.04 8.21
CA ASN A 11 0.70 -1.54 8.70
C ASN A 11 0.51 -3.04 8.47
N SER A 12 0.98 -3.56 7.35
CA SER A 12 0.73 -4.95 6.94
C SER A 12 2.01 -5.63 6.45
N THR A 13 2.05 -6.94 6.66
CA THR A 13 3.04 -7.85 6.06
C THR A 13 2.33 -8.65 5.00
N ARG A 14 2.91 -8.72 3.80
CA ARG A 14 2.26 -9.32 2.62
C ARG A 14 3.17 -10.36 1.98
N LEU A 15 2.57 -11.35 1.33
CA LEU A 15 3.23 -12.37 0.54
C LEU A 15 2.63 -12.40 -0.86
N LEU A 16 3.48 -12.57 -1.85
CA LEU A 16 3.13 -13.01 -3.20
C LEU A 16 3.99 -14.24 -3.54
N VAL A 17 3.36 -15.34 -3.91
CA VAL A 17 4.03 -16.46 -4.59
C VAL A 17 3.58 -16.45 -6.03
N ALA A 18 4.52 -16.41 -6.96
CA ALA A 18 4.20 -16.31 -8.37
C ALA A 18 5.22 -17.03 -9.26
N ASP A 19 4.74 -17.48 -10.42
CA ASP A 19 5.59 -17.85 -11.55
C ASP A 19 5.83 -16.60 -12.42
N VAL A 20 7.09 -16.28 -12.70
CA VAL A 20 7.49 -15.20 -13.58
C VAL A 20 8.20 -15.78 -14.79
N ASP A 21 7.70 -15.50 -16.00
CA ASP A 21 8.29 -15.96 -17.24
C ASP A 21 9.41 -15.03 -17.73
N ASP A 22 10.09 -15.44 -18.83
CA ASP A 22 11.22 -14.68 -19.41
C ASP A 22 10.79 -13.32 -20.01
N GLN A 23 9.49 -13.10 -20.19
CA GLN A 23 8.93 -11.83 -20.64
C GLN A 23 8.46 -10.93 -19.49
N GLY A 24 8.65 -11.38 -18.24
CA GLY A 24 8.23 -10.66 -17.04
C GLY A 24 6.73 -10.78 -16.75
N ARG A 25 6.01 -11.69 -17.41
CA ARG A 25 4.60 -11.95 -17.08
C ARG A 25 4.52 -12.74 -15.79
N VAL A 26 3.66 -12.28 -14.89
CA VAL A 26 3.51 -12.82 -13.54
C VAL A 26 2.20 -13.59 -13.45
N THR A 27 2.30 -14.87 -13.12
CA THR A 27 1.14 -15.71 -12.78
C THR A 27 1.11 -15.90 -11.27
N GLU A 28 0.12 -15.32 -10.61
CA GLU A 28 -0.05 -15.43 -9.16
C GLU A 28 -0.49 -16.85 -8.78
N LEU A 29 0.18 -17.44 -7.78
CA LEU A 29 -0.13 -18.75 -7.23
C LEU A 29 -0.73 -18.66 -5.83
N ASP A 30 -0.21 -17.73 -4.99
CA ASP A 30 -0.75 -17.43 -3.66
C ASP A 30 -0.48 -15.99 -3.30
N ARG A 31 -1.46 -15.33 -2.69
CA ARG A 31 -1.34 -13.97 -2.16
C ARG A 31 -1.92 -13.92 -0.75
N ARG A 32 -1.15 -13.35 0.17
CA ARG A 32 -1.58 -13.19 1.57
C ARG A 32 -1.30 -11.78 2.06
N SER A 33 -2.14 -11.33 2.97
CA SER A 33 -1.97 -10.05 3.66
C SER A 33 -2.37 -10.22 5.12
N THR A 34 -1.49 -9.79 6.03
CA THR A 34 -1.71 -9.82 7.47
C THR A 34 -1.46 -8.43 8.04
N VAL A 35 -2.43 -7.88 8.75
CA VAL A 35 -2.27 -6.59 9.44
C VAL A 35 -1.39 -6.81 10.67
N THR A 36 -0.14 -6.35 10.62
CA THR A 36 0.87 -6.55 11.66
C THR A 36 1.17 -5.30 12.48
N ARG A 37 0.82 -4.10 11.95
CA ARG A 37 1.03 -2.78 12.57
C ARG A 37 2.45 -2.63 13.10
N LEU A 38 3.45 -3.00 12.28
CA LEU A 38 4.86 -2.95 12.66
C LEU A 38 5.32 -1.54 13.04
N GLY A 39 4.78 -0.53 12.37
CA GLY A 39 5.14 0.87 12.58
C GLY A 39 4.46 1.53 13.78
N GLN A 40 3.60 0.82 14.51
CA GLN A 40 2.91 1.40 15.66
C GLN A 40 3.90 1.92 16.70
N GLY A 41 3.83 3.22 17.02
CA GLY A 41 4.68 3.88 18.00
C GLY A 41 6.12 4.18 17.54
N VAL A 42 6.53 3.83 16.33
CA VAL A 42 7.90 4.07 15.81
C VAL A 42 8.22 5.56 15.78
N ASP A 43 7.31 6.41 15.36
CA ASP A 43 7.51 7.86 15.30
C ASP A 43 7.86 8.48 16.66
N THR A 44 7.35 7.89 17.75
CA THR A 44 7.58 8.38 19.11
C THR A 44 8.79 7.75 19.76
N SER A 45 9.00 6.42 19.56
CA SER A 45 10.04 5.65 20.23
C SER A 45 11.35 5.56 19.44
N GLY A 46 11.32 5.72 18.12
CA GLY A 46 12.43 5.45 17.20
C GLY A 46 12.82 3.97 17.11
N THR A 47 11.95 3.05 17.58
CA THR A 47 12.22 1.61 17.61
C THR A 47 10.98 0.81 17.24
N LEU A 48 11.19 -0.37 16.63
CA LEU A 48 10.15 -1.38 16.47
C LEU A 48 9.82 -2.01 17.82
N ALA A 49 8.55 -2.05 18.18
CA ALA A 49 8.10 -2.67 19.43
C ALA A 49 8.20 -4.21 19.33
N PRO A 50 8.64 -4.91 20.42
CA PRO A 50 8.77 -6.38 20.40
C PRO A 50 7.47 -7.09 19.99
N GLU A 51 6.33 -6.66 20.50
CA GLU A 51 5.03 -7.25 20.20
C GLU A 51 4.63 -7.05 18.73
N ALA A 52 5.07 -5.96 18.09
CA ALA A 52 4.85 -5.72 16.66
C ALA A 52 5.76 -6.61 15.81
N MET A 53 7.02 -6.79 16.21
CA MET A 53 7.93 -7.74 15.58
C MET A 53 7.40 -9.18 15.69
N ASP A 54 6.87 -9.59 16.86
CA ASP A 54 6.29 -10.91 17.06
C ASP A 54 5.09 -11.18 16.11
N ARG A 55 4.25 -10.17 15.86
CA ARG A 55 3.16 -10.30 14.87
C ARG A 55 3.69 -10.52 13.44
N VAL A 56 4.76 -9.84 13.07
CA VAL A 56 5.42 -10.06 11.76
C VAL A 56 6.02 -11.47 11.70
N PHE A 57 6.72 -11.91 12.74
CA PHE A 57 7.30 -13.24 12.79
C PHE A 57 6.24 -14.34 12.68
N ALA A 58 5.10 -14.18 13.35
CA ALA A 58 3.97 -15.10 13.21
C ALA A 58 3.43 -15.16 11.77
N ALA A 59 3.30 -14.01 11.09
CA ALA A 59 2.90 -13.96 9.69
C ALA A 59 3.93 -14.65 8.78
N LEU A 60 5.24 -14.35 8.96
CA LEU A 60 6.32 -14.93 8.17
C LEU A 60 6.43 -16.45 8.34
N ALA A 61 6.13 -17.00 9.51
CA ALA A 61 6.07 -18.45 9.72
C ALA A 61 5.05 -19.10 8.77
N THR A 62 3.83 -18.56 8.71
CA THR A 62 2.79 -19.06 7.81
C THR A 62 3.10 -18.84 6.33
N TYR A 63 3.84 -17.76 6.02
CA TYR A 63 4.27 -17.46 4.65
C TYR A 63 5.38 -18.39 4.19
N ARG A 64 6.29 -18.77 5.11
CA ARG A 64 7.32 -19.77 4.82
C ARG A 64 6.69 -21.13 4.50
N GLU A 65 5.73 -21.59 5.30
CA GLU A 65 4.99 -22.82 5.04
C GLU A 65 4.30 -22.80 3.66
N ALA A 66 3.70 -21.65 3.30
CA ALA A 66 3.06 -21.51 1.99
C ALA A 66 4.06 -21.57 0.83
N ALA A 67 5.21 -20.91 0.97
CA ALA A 67 6.27 -20.94 -0.04
C ALA A 67 6.86 -22.34 -0.21
N ASP A 68 7.05 -23.07 0.91
CA ASP A 68 7.54 -24.47 0.88
C ASP A 68 6.54 -25.41 0.20
N ALA A 69 5.24 -25.24 0.49
CA ALA A 69 4.18 -26.05 -0.10
C ALA A 69 4.02 -25.86 -1.62
N LEU A 70 4.53 -24.75 -2.14
CA LEU A 70 4.51 -24.40 -3.57
C LEU A 70 5.85 -24.62 -4.26
N ASP A 71 6.83 -25.27 -3.62
CA ASP A 71 8.16 -25.53 -4.17
C ASP A 71 8.84 -24.26 -4.74
N VAL A 72 8.84 -23.17 -3.95
CA VAL A 72 9.45 -21.89 -4.36
C VAL A 72 10.95 -22.06 -4.54
N GLU A 73 11.46 -21.61 -5.70
CA GLU A 73 12.90 -21.66 -6.04
C GLU A 73 13.70 -20.54 -5.36
N VAL A 74 13.10 -19.36 -5.26
CA VAL A 74 13.77 -18.16 -4.77
C VAL A 74 12.85 -17.37 -3.85
N THR A 75 13.40 -16.91 -2.72
CA THR A 75 12.72 -15.97 -1.83
C THR A 75 13.37 -14.60 -1.92
N THR A 76 12.58 -13.55 -1.86
CA THR A 76 13.05 -12.17 -1.76
C THR A 76 12.07 -11.35 -0.95
N GLY A 77 12.44 -10.13 -0.57
CA GLY A 77 11.50 -9.26 0.11
C GLY A 77 12.04 -7.87 0.36
N VAL A 78 11.12 -6.99 0.71
CA VAL A 78 11.39 -5.58 0.99
C VAL A 78 10.91 -5.22 2.38
N LEU A 79 11.69 -4.38 3.03
CA LEU A 79 11.39 -3.74 4.31
C LEU A 79 11.30 -2.24 4.05
N THR A 80 10.19 -1.62 4.41
CA THR A 80 9.90 -0.24 4.02
C THR A 80 10.02 0.74 5.20
N SER A 81 9.25 1.82 5.21
CA SER A 81 9.46 2.98 6.08
C SER A 81 9.63 2.65 7.57
N ALA A 82 8.78 1.81 8.17
CA ALA A 82 8.88 1.52 9.60
C ALA A 82 10.22 0.90 10.02
N VAL A 83 10.77 0.00 9.19
CA VAL A 83 12.06 -0.64 9.45
C VAL A 83 13.21 0.29 9.15
N ARG A 84 13.09 1.07 8.06
CA ARG A 84 14.10 2.07 7.65
C ARG A 84 14.30 3.15 8.71
N ASP A 85 13.21 3.57 9.38
CA ASP A 85 13.22 4.66 10.36
C ASP A 85 13.57 4.18 11.79
N ALA A 86 13.55 2.87 12.04
CA ALA A 86 13.79 2.31 13.35
C ALA A 86 15.27 1.96 13.61
N SER A 87 15.79 2.34 14.80
CA SER A 87 17.18 2.07 15.21
C SER A 87 17.50 0.58 15.36
N ASN A 88 16.51 -0.27 15.62
CA ASN A 88 16.63 -1.73 15.69
C ASN A 88 16.27 -2.45 14.37
N GLY A 89 16.03 -1.71 13.29
CA GLY A 89 15.62 -2.27 11.98
C GLY A 89 16.61 -3.27 11.39
N ALA A 90 17.93 -2.98 11.47
CA ALA A 90 18.96 -3.88 10.96
C ALA A 90 19.00 -5.23 11.70
N ALA A 91 18.81 -5.22 13.02
CA ALA A 91 18.74 -6.44 13.83
C ALA A 91 17.48 -7.27 13.46
N PHE A 92 16.35 -6.60 13.29
CA PHE A 92 15.11 -7.22 12.84
C PHE A 92 15.25 -7.87 11.46
N GLN A 93 15.87 -7.18 10.49
CA GLN A 93 16.16 -7.72 9.16
C GLN A 93 17.04 -9.00 9.24
N ALA A 94 18.08 -8.98 10.07
CA ALA A 94 18.96 -10.14 10.26
C ALA A 94 18.20 -11.34 10.83
N GLU A 95 17.34 -11.10 11.82
CA GLU A 95 16.51 -12.14 12.46
C GLU A 95 15.52 -12.78 11.47
N ILE A 96 14.91 -12.00 10.55
CA ILE A 96 14.05 -12.54 9.49
C ILE A 96 14.82 -13.50 8.60
N ARG A 97 16.02 -13.13 8.15
CA ARG A 97 16.85 -13.99 7.31
C ARG A 97 17.23 -15.29 8.01
N GLU A 98 17.66 -15.19 9.26
CA GLU A 98 18.08 -16.34 10.05
C GLU A 98 16.93 -17.31 10.33
N ARG A 99 15.76 -16.79 10.74
CA ARG A 99 14.64 -17.63 11.21
C ARG A 99 13.78 -18.19 10.07
N TYR A 100 13.60 -17.44 8.99
CA TYR A 100 12.64 -17.78 7.95
C TYR A 100 13.25 -17.96 6.56
N GLY A 101 14.54 -17.63 6.37
CA GLY A 101 15.23 -17.81 5.10
C GLY A 101 14.70 -16.90 3.97
N PHE A 102 13.99 -15.80 4.29
CA PHE A 102 13.63 -14.79 3.31
C PHE A 102 14.80 -13.83 3.12
N GLU A 103 15.25 -13.68 1.88
CA GLU A 103 16.26 -12.69 1.51
C GLU A 103 15.61 -11.30 1.44
N VAL A 104 15.56 -10.60 2.56
CA VAL A 104 14.91 -9.29 2.69
C VAL A 104 15.91 -8.16 2.73
N ASP A 105 15.57 -7.03 2.09
CA ASP A 105 16.37 -5.81 2.09
C ASP A 105 15.56 -4.60 2.52
N THR A 106 16.16 -3.77 3.40
CA THR A 106 15.61 -2.44 3.71
C THR A 106 15.88 -1.53 2.52
N ILE A 107 14.82 -1.13 1.82
CA ILE A 107 14.92 -0.35 0.60
C ILE A 107 14.76 1.15 0.83
N THR A 108 15.34 1.95 -0.07
CA THR A 108 15.11 3.40 -0.11
C THR A 108 13.73 3.72 -0.66
N GLY A 109 13.21 4.94 -0.39
CA GLY A 109 11.97 5.40 -0.97
C GLY A 109 11.98 5.40 -2.51
N ASP A 110 13.13 5.72 -3.12
CA ASP A 110 13.32 5.67 -4.58
C ASP A 110 13.10 4.25 -5.12
N ARG A 111 13.67 3.27 -4.44
CA ARG A 111 13.51 1.87 -4.85
C ARG A 111 12.10 1.36 -4.63
N GLU A 112 11.48 1.75 -3.54
CA GLU A 112 10.07 1.49 -3.22
C GLU A 112 9.17 2.03 -4.34
N ALA A 113 9.37 3.28 -4.73
CA ALA A 113 8.64 3.93 -5.82
C ALA A 113 8.81 3.20 -7.17
N GLN A 114 10.05 2.86 -7.54
CA GLN A 114 10.32 2.13 -8.80
C GLN A 114 9.62 0.77 -8.85
N LEU A 115 9.70 0.01 -7.75
CA LEU A 115 9.07 -1.30 -7.68
C LEU A 115 7.53 -1.20 -7.71
N THR A 116 6.97 -0.23 -6.99
CA THR A 116 5.53 0.02 -6.97
C THR A 116 5.03 0.42 -8.36
N PHE A 117 5.73 1.34 -9.04
CA PHE A 117 5.36 1.75 -10.40
C PHE A 117 5.43 0.59 -11.38
N LEU A 118 6.53 -0.16 -11.37
CA LEU A 118 6.70 -1.34 -12.22
C LEU A 118 5.58 -2.37 -11.99
N GLY A 119 5.26 -2.65 -10.74
CA GLY A 119 4.18 -3.59 -10.41
C GLY A 119 2.81 -3.10 -10.87
N ALA A 120 2.45 -1.86 -10.52
CA ALA A 120 1.15 -1.27 -10.82
C ALA A 120 0.87 -1.15 -12.33
N THR A 121 1.92 -0.94 -13.16
CA THR A 121 1.78 -0.72 -14.61
C THR A 121 2.08 -1.96 -15.45
N SER A 122 2.51 -3.07 -14.86
CA SER A 122 3.04 -4.26 -15.56
C SER A 122 2.06 -4.95 -16.53
N GLU A 123 0.75 -4.79 -16.34
CA GLU A 123 -0.29 -5.36 -17.22
C GLU A 123 -1.17 -4.29 -17.88
N ARG A 124 -0.72 -3.04 -17.82
CA ARG A 124 -1.48 -1.94 -18.40
C ARG A 124 -1.47 -2.01 -19.93
N ASP A 125 -2.62 -1.83 -20.53
CA ASP A 125 -2.72 -1.57 -21.97
C ASP A 125 -2.40 -0.09 -22.25
N ASP A 126 -1.13 0.19 -22.54
CA ASP A 126 -0.64 1.54 -22.83
C ASP A 126 -1.33 2.17 -24.06
N ALA A 127 -1.89 1.36 -24.96
CA ALA A 127 -2.59 1.87 -26.11
C ALA A 127 -3.94 2.54 -25.76
N ALA A 128 -4.60 2.07 -24.71
CA ALA A 128 -5.88 2.61 -24.24
C ALA A 128 -5.75 3.84 -23.34
N ARG A 129 -4.63 3.95 -22.59
CA ARG A 129 -4.38 5.02 -21.61
C ARG A 129 -2.96 5.57 -21.73
N SER A 130 -2.66 6.21 -22.89
CA SER A 130 -1.35 6.83 -23.11
C SER A 130 -1.18 8.12 -22.31
N GLY A 131 0.05 8.37 -21.84
CA GLY A 131 0.48 9.60 -21.16
C GLY A 131 0.80 9.40 -19.69
N PRO A 132 1.32 10.47 -19.05
CA PRO A 132 1.84 10.39 -17.70
C PRO A 132 0.79 9.90 -16.70
N THR A 133 1.16 8.90 -15.92
CA THR A 133 0.32 8.24 -14.94
C THR A 133 0.94 8.43 -13.55
N VAL A 134 0.13 8.84 -12.59
CA VAL A 134 0.53 8.82 -11.18
C VAL A 134 0.07 7.52 -10.53
N VAL A 135 0.98 6.78 -9.94
CA VAL A 135 0.68 5.69 -9.02
C VAL A 135 0.64 6.27 -7.60
N ILE A 136 -0.46 6.00 -6.89
CA ILE A 136 -0.73 6.47 -5.54
C ILE A 136 -0.76 5.24 -4.64
N ASP A 137 0.23 5.09 -3.77
CA ASP A 137 0.30 4.02 -2.76
C ASP A 137 0.06 4.62 -1.38
N ILE A 138 -1.09 4.33 -0.77
CA ILE A 138 -1.45 4.82 0.55
C ILE A 138 -1.17 3.72 1.57
N GLY A 139 0.00 3.83 2.20
CA GLY A 139 0.45 2.94 3.25
C GLY A 139 0.02 3.36 4.65
N GLY A 140 0.50 2.60 5.65
CA GLY A 140 0.21 2.89 7.07
C GLY A 140 0.93 4.13 7.58
N GLY A 141 2.21 4.31 7.22
CA GLY A 141 3.07 5.41 7.69
C GLY A 141 3.25 6.53 6.69
N SER A 142 3.12 6.24 5.40
CA SER A 142 3.44 7.15 4.30
C SER A 142 2.44 7.01 3.15
N THR A 143 2.46 7.96 2.23
CA THR A 143 1.83 7.87 0.91
C THR A 143 2.90 8.17 -0.12
N GLU A 144 3.09 7.25 -1.05
CA GLU A 144 4.01 7.37 -2.16
C GLU A 144 3.26 7.84 -3.40
N PHE A 145 3.85 8.82 -4.08
CA PHE A 145 3.41 9.28 -5.40
C PHE A 145 4.52 9.01 -6.40
N VAL A 146 4.20 8.28 -7.44
CA VAL A 146 5.15 7.95 -8.50
C VAL A 146 4.56 8.34 -9.84
N LEU A 147 5.12 9.36 -10.48
CA LEU A 147 4.73 9.78 -11.83
C LEU A 147 5.67 9.15 -12.85
N GLY A 148 5.11 8.55 -13.87
CA GLY A 148 5.86 7.97 -14.98
C GLY A 148 5.06 7.91 -16.27
N ASP A 149 5.75 7.61 -17.37
CA ASP A 149 5.17 7.42 -18.70
C ASP A 149 5.93 6.30 -19.43
N GLY A 150 5.22 5.35 -20.03
CA GLY A 150 5.81 4.25 -20.80
C GLY A 150 6.83 3.38 -20.05
N GLY A 151 6.71 3.28 -18.73
CA GLY A 151 7.63 2.52 -17.86
C GLY A 151 8.76 3.34 -17.23
N ASP A 152 8.98 4.58 -17.67
CA ASP A 152 9.99 5.48 -17.12
C ASP A 152 9.42 6.33 -15.98
N VAL A 153 9.99 6.21 -14.78
CA VAL A 153 9.65 7.05 -13.63
C VAL A 153 10.32 8.42 -13.80
N THR A 154 9.50 9.48 -13.84
CA THR A 154 9.96 10.86 -14.00
C THR A 154 9.97 11.65 -12.71
N PHE A 155 9.16 11.25 -11.73
CA PHE A 155 9.10 11.86 -10.41
C PHE A 155 8.59 10.83 -9.39
N HIS A 156 9.10 10.91 -8.18
CA HIS A 156 8.54 10.19 -7.04
C HIS A 156 8.77 10.97 -5.74
N VAL A 157 7.90 10.75 -4.78
CA VAL A 157 8.03 11.27 -3.42
C VAL A 157 7.30 10.34 -2.46
N SER A 158 7.88 10.17 -1.28
CA SER A 158 7.22 9.54 -0.13
C SER A 158 6.90 10.62 0.90
N THR A 159 5.62 10.85 1.13
CA THR A 159 5.13 11.82 2.12
C THR A 159 4.88 11.11 3.44
N GLN A 160 5.03 11.82 4.57
CA GLN A 160 4.75 11.28 5.90
C GLN A 160 3.23 11.28 6.22
N VAL A 161 2.42 10.98 5.21
CA VAL A 161 0.96 10.91 5.29
C VAL A 161 0.54 9.47 5.09
N GLY A 162 0.35 8.71 6.16
CA GLY A 162 -0.12 7.32 6.12
C GLY A 162 -1.33 7.12 7.02
N VAL A 163 -2.16 6.11 6.73
CA VAL A 163 -3.47 5.94 7.39
C VAL A 163 -3.37 5.69 8.91
N VAL A 164 -2.36 4.95 9.36
CA VAL A 164 -2.13 4.71 10.80
C VAL A 164 -1.65 6.00 11.46
N ARG A 165 -0.63 6.63 10.87
CA ARG A 165 -0.04 7.88 11.37
C ARG A 165 -1.08 8.99 11.50
N GLN A 166 -1.91 9.16 10.48
CA GLN A 166 -2.93 10.20 10.48
C GLN A 166 -4.06 9.91 11.47
N THR A 167 -4.47 8.65 11.58
CA THR A 167 -5.46 8.24 12.59
C THR A 167 -4.94 8.53 14.01
N GLU A 168 -3.72 8.07 14.35
CA GLU A 168 -3.12 8.26 15.68
C GLU A 168 -2.89 9.74 16.02
N ARG A 169 -2.62 10.58 15.02
CA ARG A 169 -2.35 12.01 15.20
C ARG A 169 -3.60 12.85 15.39
N HIS A 170 -4.66 12.54 14.66
CA HIS A 170 -5.82 13.43 14.55
C HIS A 170 -7.08 12.92 15.23
N PHE A 171 -7.29 11.61 15.32
CA PHE A 171 -8.53 11.07 15.84
C PHE A 171 -8.37 10.61 17.29
N THR A 172 -9.07 11.32 18.18
CA THR A 172 -9.19 10.96 19.61
C THR A 172 -10.59 10.45 19.95
N ASP A 173 -11.58 10.85 19.13
CA ASP A 173 -12.97 10.42 19.25
C ASP A 173 -13.31 9.35 18.20
N ASP A 174 -14.28 8.50 18.52
CA ASP A 174 -14.84 7.50 17.60
C ASP A 174 -16.38 7.48 17.71
N PRO A 175 -17.11 7.89 16.67
CA PRO A 175 -16.61 8.38 15.37
C PRO A 175 -15.84 9.71 15.48
N PRO A 176 -14.92 9.98 14.52
CA PRO A 176 -14.13 11.21 14.53
C PRO A 176 -15.03 12.44 14.35
N THR A 177 -14.72 13.50 15.07
CA THR A 177 -15.44 14.75 14.99
C THR A 177 -15.17 15.50 13.68
N HIS A 178 -16.09 16.39 13.30
CA HIS A 178 -15.88 17.25 12.12
C HIS A 178 -14.60 18.11 12.24
N HIS A 179 -14.27 18.55 13.45
CA HIS A 179 -13.04 19.32 13.70
C HIS A 179 -11.77 18.49 13.43
N GLU A 180 -11.73 17.24 13.88
CA GLU A 180 -10.59 16.32 13.64
C GLU A 180 -10.45 16.00 12.17
N LEU A 181 -11.57 15.73 11.48
CA LEU A 181 -11.55 15.50 10.03
C LEU A 181 -11.04 16.71 9.26
N THR A 182 -11.48 17.92 9.62
CA THR A 182 -11.02 19.15 8.98
C THR A 182 -9.55 19.41 9.23
N ALA A 183 -9.09 19.25 10.48
CA ALA A 183 -7.68 19.42 10.85
C ALA A 183 -6.77 18.44 10.08
N MET A 184 -7.18 17.17 9.97
CA MET A 184 -6.49 16.18 9.17
C MET A 184 -6.46 16.54 7.69
N ALA A 185 -7.59 16.93 7.12
CA ALA A 185 -7.68 17.32 5.70
C ALA A 185 -6.76 18.48 5.37
N ASP A 186 -6.70 19.50 6.24
CA ASP A 186 -5.87 20.68 6.06
C ASP A 186 -4.37 20.32 6.13
N GLU A 187 -3.95 19.46 7.08
CA GLU A 187 -2.56 18.99 7.16
C GLU A 187 -2.18 18.15 5.93
N VAL A 188 -3.02 17.19 5.53
CA VAL A 188 -2.77 16.33 4.37
C VAL A 188 -2.64 17.18 3.09
N ARG A 189 -3.57 18.12 2.89
CA ARG A 189 -3.57 19.02 1.74
C ARG A 189 -2.33 19.92 1.71
N ALA A 190 -1.96 20.48 2.85
CA ALA A 190 -0.75 21.31 2.97
C ALA A 190 0.51 20.48 2.65
N THR A 191 0.61 19.27 3.18
CA THR A 191 1.74 18.36 2.93
C THR A 191 1.85 18.00 1.44
N PHE A 192 0.74 17.64 0.80
CA PHE A 192 0.75 17.31 -0.62
C PHE A 192 1.07 18.52 -1.49
N HIS A 193 0.53 19.70 -1.14
CA HIS A 193 0.85 20.93 -1.87
C HIS A 193 2.35 21.30 -1.78
N ASP A 194 2.97 21.11 -0.62
CA ASP A 194 4.38 21.40 -0.38
C ASP A 194 5.33 20.41 -1.07
N GLN A 195 4.98 19.12 -1.05
CA GLN A 195 5.86 18.07 -1.54
C GLN A 195 5.62 17.65 -3.00
N LEU A 196 4.49 18.03 -3.59
CA LEU A 196 4.17 17.75 -4.99
C LEU A 196 4.32 19.05 -5.82
N PRO A 197 5.40 19.21 -6.61
CA PRO A 197 5.59 20.38 -7.48
C PRO A 197 4.41 20.58 -8.45
N ALA A 198 4.06 21.81 -8.75
CA ALA A 198 2.92 22.15 -9.63
C ALA A 198 3.02 21.45 -11.00
N ASN A 199 4.22 21.48 -11.60
CA ASN A 199 4.45 20.81 -12.90
C ASN A 199 4.25 19.30 -12.85
N VAL A 200 4.47 18.65 -11.70
CA VAL A 200 4.22 17.22 -11.49
C VAL A 200 2.72 16.96 -11.41
N ARG A 201 2.01 17.80 -10.62
CA ARG A 201 0.56 17.67 -10.45
C ARG A 201 -0.20 17.88 -11.78
N GLU A 202 0.23 18.88 -12.56
CA GLU A 202 -0.37 19.23 -13.86
C GLU A 202 -0.02 18.24 -14.99
N ALA A 203 1.05 17.45 -14.83
CA ALA A 203 1.47 16.49 -15.84
C ALA A 203 0.63 15.21 -15.83
N ALA A 204 0.16 14.77 -14.66
CA ALA A 204 -0.58 13.54 -14.53
C ALA A 204 -1.92 13.59 -15.29
N ARG A 205 -2.18 12.56 -16.10
CA ARG A 205 -3.43 12.39 -16.84
C ARG A 205 -4.28 11.25 -16.31
N TRP A 206 -3.64 10.29 -15.67
CA TRP A 206 -4.26 9.09 -15.12
C TRP A 206 -3.76 8.83 -13.71
N ALA A 207 -4.62 8.26 -12.88
CA ALA A 207 -4.22 7.75 -11.58
C ALA A 207 -4.42 6.24 -11.51
N ILE A 208 -3.46 5.54 -10.91
CA ILE A 208 -3.58 4.17 -10.42
C ILE A 208 -3.44 4.22 -8.92
N ALA A 209 -4.45 3.77 -8.18
CA ALA A 209 -4.41 3.68 -6.75
C ALA A 209 -4.16 2.23 -6.33
N VAL A 210 -3.14 2.01 -5.53
CA VAL A 210 -2.73 0.68 -5.06
C VAL A 210 -2.87 0.54 -3.55
N ALA A 211 -2.53 -0.63 -3.05
CA ALA A 211 -2.57 -1.00 -1.64
C ALA A 211 -3.97 -0.97 -1.02
N GLY A 212 -3.98 -1.20 0.28
CA GLY A 212 -5.19 -1.59 0.99
C GLY A 212 -6.27 -0.54 1.12
N THR A 213 -5.94 0.74 1.03
CA THR A 213 -6.94 1.82 1.05
C THR A 213 -7.77 1.81 -0.24
N ALA A 214 -7.10 1.77 -1.39
CA ALA A 214 -7.75 1.76 -2.70
C ALA A 214 -8.56 0.47 -2.91
N THR A 215 -7.98 -0.68 -2.60
CA THR A 215 -8.67 -1.97 -2.76
C THR A 215 -9.88 -2.11 -1.83
N SER A 216 -9.82 -1.54 -0.61
CA SER A 216 -10.98 -1.48 0.28
C SER A 216 -12.07 -0.53 -0.24
N ALA A 217 -11.70 0.62 -0.83
CA ALA A 217 -12.69 1.52 -1.45
C ALA A 217 -13.47 0.79 -2.56
N ALA A 218 -12.75 0.14 -3.49
CA ALA A 218 -13.37 -0.63 -4.57
C ALA A 218 -14.24 -1.78 -4.05
N ALA A 219 -13.76 -2.52 -3.04
CA ALA A 219 -14.52 -3.62 -2.45
C ALA A 219 -15.80 -3.15 -1.75
N MET A 220 -15.75 -2.03 -1.02
CA MET A 220 -16.93 -1.43 -0.37
C MET A 220 -17.94 -0.89 -1.39
N LEU A 221 -17.49 -0.20 -2.43
CA LEU A 221 -18.36 0.31 -3.50
C LEU A 221 -19.10 -0.81 -4.24
N ARG A 222 -18.49 -1.98 -4.30
CA ARG A 222 -19.03 -3.18 -4.95
C ARG A 222 -19.66 -4.17 -3.99
N GLU A 223 -19.66 -3.87 -2.70
CA GLU A 223 -20.19 -4.74 -1.63
C GLU A 223 -19.67 -6.19 -1.73
N LEU A 224 -18.35 -6.34 -1.95
CA LEU A 224 -17.74 -7.65 -2.17
C LEU A 224 -17.58 -8.44 -0.86
N GLU A 225 -18.44 -9.44 -0.69
CA GLU A 225 -18.38 -10.37 0.42
C GLU A 225 -18.67 -11.81 -0.10
N PRO A 226 -17.68 -12.70 -0.17
CA PRO A 226 -16.27 -12.50 0.19
C PRO A 226 -15.53 -11.55 -0.75
N TYR A 227 -14.35 -11.08 -0.30
CA TYR A 227 -13.44 -10.28 -1.10
C TYR A 227 -13.03 -11.03 -2.38
N ASP A 228 -13.01 -10.32 -3.50
CA ASP A 228 -12.66 -10.86 -4.82
C ASP A 228 -11.69 -9.90 -5.53
N SER A 229 -10.39 -10.26 -5.52
CA SER A 229 -9.33 -9.45 -6.11
C SER A 229 -9.51 -9.24 -7.63
N ALA A 230 -10.03 -10.22 -8.35
CA ALA A 230 -10.28 -10.10 -9.79
C ALA A 230 -11.37 -9.08 -10.12
N ARG A 231 -12.29 -8.83 -9.20
CA ARG A 231 -13.33 -7.79 -9.33
C ARG A 231 -12.86 -6.43 -8.84
N VAL A 232 -11.84 -6.38 -7.98
CA VAL A 232 -11.24 -5.14 -7.48
C VAL A 232 -10.23 -4.58 -8.46
N HIS A 233 -9.34 -5.45 -8.99
CA HIS A 233 -8.34 -5.03 -9.96
C HIS A 233 -8.97 -4.48 -11.24
N GLY A 234 -8.48 -3.34 -11.71
CA GLY A 234 -9.00 -2.64 -12.87
C GLY A 234 -10.32 -1.87 -12.63
N HIS A 235 -10.88 -1.92 -11.41
CA HIS A 235 -12.06 -1.14 -11.09
C HIS A 235 -11.72 0.35 -11.02
N VAL A 236 -12.51 1.17 -11.70
CA VAL A 236 -12.37 2.63 -11.64
C VAL A 236 -13.23 3.16 -10.48
N ILE A 237 -12.60 3.89 -9.58
CA ILE A 237 -13.26 4.60 -8.49
C ILE A 237 -13.29 6.09 -8.82
N TYR A 238 -14.42 6.74 -8.58
CA TYR A 238 -14.53 8.19 -8.74
C TYR A 238 -14.28 8.91 -7.42
N ARG A 239 -13.63 10.08 -7.49
CA ARG A 239 -13.36 10.93 -6.31
C ARG A 239 -14.65 11.20 -5.52
N ALA A 240 -15.76 11.48 -6.20
CA ALA A 240 -17.06 11.69 -5.56
C ALA A 240 -17.56 10.45 -4.78
N GLU A 241 -17.27 9.23 -5.27
CA GLU A 241 -17.62 7.99 -4.56
C GLU A 241 -16.74 7.81 -3.31
N VAL A 242 -15.44 8.14 -3.40
CA VAL A 242 -14.54 8.13 -2.24
C VAL A 242 -14.99 9.14 -1.18
N GLU A 243 -15.40 10.35 -1.59
CA GLU A 243 -15.95 11.37 -0.68
C GLU A 243 -17.27 10.91 -0.03
N MET A 244 -18.14 10.20 -0.76
CA MET A 244 -19.34 9.59 -0.19
C MET A 244 -19.01 8.49 0.83
N LEU A 245 -18.04 7.62 0.53
CA LEU A 245 -17.57 6.60 1.48
C LEU A 245 -16.99 7.26 2.74
N LEU A 246 -16.16 8.30 2.56
CA LEU A 246 -15.61 9.07 3.68
C LEU A 246 -16.70 9.60 4.59
N ALA A 247 -17.69 10.31 4.02
CA ALA A 247 -18.79 10.88 4.78
C ALA A 247 -19.57 9.80 5.56
N ARG A 248 -19.91 8.69 4.89
CA ARG A 248 -20.63 7.57 5.50
C ARG A 248 -19.83 6.91 6.65
N LEU A 249 -18.56 6.62 6.43
CA LEU A 249 -17.71 5.92 7.39
C LEU A 249 -17.36 6.79 8.59
N ALA A 250 -17.27 8.12 8.40
CA ALA A 250 -16.98 9.06 9.47
C ALA A 250 -18.17 9.27 10.44
N GLU A 251 -19.39 8.86 10.07
CA GLU A 251 -20.56 8.86 10.95
C GLU A 251 -20.69 7.58 11.78
N MET A 252 -19.90 6.53 11.45
CA MET A 252 -19.94 5.21 12.11
C MET A 252 -18.86 5.11 13.18
N ASP A 253 -19.16 4.40 14.28
CA ASP A 253 -18.12 3.93 15.19
C ASP A 253 -17.33 2.75 14.59
N GLU A 254 -16.23 2.35 15.24
CA GLU A 254 -15.37 1.27 14.75
C GLU A 254 -16.12 -0.06 14.62
N ASP A 255 -17.02 -0.37 15.57
CA ASP A 255 -17.80 -1.61 15.53
C ASP A 255 -18.80 -1.64 14.37
N GLU A 256 -19.37 -0.49 14.00
CA GLU A 256 -20.21 -0.34 12.84
C GLU A 256 -19.42 -0.46 11.54
N ARG A 257 -18.25 0.19 11.46
CA ARG A 257 -17.33 0.09 10.31
C ARG A 257 -16.89 -1.35 10.07
N ARG A 258 -16.62 -2.14 11.13
CA ARG A 258 -16.26 -3.56 11.02
C ARG A 258 -17.30 -4.43 10.31
N ARG A 259 -18.54 -3.97 10.22
CA ARG A 259 -19.66 -4.66 9.58
C ARG A 259 -19.98 -4.15 8.17
N VAL A 260 -19.20 -3.21 7.64
CA VAL A 260 -19.43 -2.68 6.29
C VAL A 260 -19.03 -3.75 5.26
N PRO A 261 -19.92 -4.17 4.37
CA PRO A 261 -19.60 -5.13 3.32
C PRO A 261 -18.42 -4.65 2.45
N GLY A 262 -17.48 -5.54 2.17
CA GLY A 262 -16.28 -5.22 1.42
C GLY A 262 -15.13 -4.61 2.24
N LEU A 263 -15.35 -4.24 3.50
CA LEU A 263 -14.28 -3.76 4.38
C LEU A 263 -13.75 -4.91 5.24
N HIS A 264 -12.44 -5.18 5.14
CA HIS A 264 -11.80 -6.12 6.07
C HIS A 264 -11.84 -5.54 7.50
N PRO A 265 -12.31 -6.28 8.53
CA PRO A 265 -12.51 -5.76 9.89
C PRO A 265 -11.27 -5.09 10.50
N ASP A 266 -10.06 -5.61 10.21
CA ASP A 266 -8.82 -5.05 10.74
C ASP A 266 -8.45 -3.68 10.13
N ARG A 267 -9.13 -3.25 9.08
CA ARG A 267 -8.97 -1.93 8.46
C ARG A 267 -9.93 -0.87 9.02
N ALA A 268 -10.97 -1.29 9.73
CA ALA A 268 -11.97 -0.41 10.31
C ALA A 268 -11.41 0.76 11.13
N PRO A 269 -10.33 0.58 11.94
CA PRO A 269 -9.76 1.66 12.72
C PRO A 269 -9.17 2.80 11.87
N THR A 270 -8.65 2.49 10.67
CA THR A 270 -7.88 3.45 9.86
C THR A 270 -8.56 3.84 8.54
N ILE A 271 -9.72 3.25 8.23
CA ILE A 271 -10.34 3.42 6.92
C ILE A 271 -10.83 4.85 6.67
N VAL A 272 -11.29 5.56 7.70
CA VAL A 272 -11.73 6.95 7.59
C VAL A 272 -10.56 7.83 7.15
N ALA A 273 -9.40 7.70 7.82
CA ALA A 273 -8.17 8.37 7.41
C ALA A 273 -7.77 7.98 5.99
N GLY A 274 -7.88 6.69 5.64
CA GLY A 274 -7.58 6.20 4.31
C GLY A 274 -8.42 6.85 3.21
N MET A 275 -9.73 6.93 3.40
CA MET A 275 -10.64 7.59 2.43
C MET A 275 -10.33 9.08 2.30
N LEU A 276 -10.03 9.77 3.40
CA LEU A 276 -9.66 11.17 3.38
C LEU A 276 -8.36 11.39 2.61
N VAL A 277 -7.32 10.61 2.89
CA VAL A 277 -6.03 10.69 2.18
C VAL A 277 -6.21 10.42 0.68
N LEU A 278 -7.00 9.41 0.30
CA LEU A 278 -7.27 9.08 -1.11
C LEU A 278 -8.00 10.22 -1.83
N ALA A 279 -9.02 10.82 -1.20
CA ALA A 279 -9.73 11.95 -1.77
C ALA A 279 -8.82 13.17 -1.96
N GLU A 280 -7.98 13.50 -0.98
CA GLU A 280 -7.03 14.62 -1.08
C GLU A 280 -5.90 14.34 -2.07
N ALA A 281 -5.48 13.07 -2.22
CA ALA A 281 -4.51 12.68 -3.24
C ALA A 281 -5.04 12.91 -4.66
N LEU A 282 -6.26 12.46 -4.96
CA LEU A 282 -6.91 12.71 -6.25
C LEU A 282 -7.11 14.22 -6.50
N ARG A 283 -7.52 14.96 -5.46
CA ARG A 283 -7.69 16.42 -5.53
C ARG A 283 -6.36 17.14 -5.81
N ALA A 284 -5.25 16.67 -5.24
CA ALA A 284 -3.94 17.27 -5.46
C ALA A 284 -3.49 17.24 -6.93
N PHE A 285 -3.90 16.23 -7.69
CA PHE A 285 -3.63 16.09 -9.13
C PHE A 285 -4.78 16.57 -10.02
N ASP A 286 -5.86 17.12 -9.45
CA ASP A 286 -7.08 17.52 -10.16
C ASP A 286 -7.67 16.38 -11.02
N LEU A 287 -7.60 15.15 -10.48
CA LEU A 287 -8.14 13.95 -11.11
C LEU A 287 -9.47 13.55 -10.47
N ASP A 288 -10.43 13.20 -11.31
CA ASP A 288 -11.77 12.80 -10.87
C ASP A 288 -11.91 11.29 -10.64
N GLU A 289 -10.94 10.50 -11.11
CA GLU A 289 -10.98 9.04 -11.02
C GLU A 289 -9.59 8.43 -10.84
N ALA A 290 -9.56 7.22 -10.30
CA ALA A 290 -8.39 6.35 -10.29
C ALA A 290 -8.77 4.92 -10.62
N GLU A 291 -7.90 4.22 -11.35
CA GLU A 291 -7.97 2.78 -11.50
C GLU A 291 -7.38 2.11 -10.26
N VAL A 292 -8.09 1.16 -9.69
CA VAL A 292 -7.60 0.40 -8.54
C VAL A 292 -6.79 -0.80 -9.03
N SER A 293 -5.57 -0.94 -8.53
CA SER A 293 -4.72 -2.08 -8.88
C SER A 293 -4.40 -2.94 -7.64
N GLU A 294 -4.53 -4.26 -7.81
CA GLU A 294 -3.98 -5.26 -6.90
C GLU A 294 -2.48 -5.46 -7.12
N HIS A 295 -1.97 -4.98 -8.25
CA HIS A 295 -0.56 -5.08 -8.60
C HIS A 295 0.19 -3.89 -8.00
N ASP A 296 1.18 -4.20 -7.20
CA ASP A 296 1.92 -3.26 -6.38
C ASP A 296 3.41 -3.64 -6.27
N ILE A 297 4.07 -3.17 -5.23
CA ILE A 297 5.49 -3.41 -4.96
C ILE A 297 5.87 -4.90 -4.98
N LEU A 298 4.99 -5.81 -4.53
CA LEU A 298 5.25 -7.26 -4.55
C LEU A 298 5.47 -7.77 -5.97
N ARG A 299 4.60 -7.34 -6.90
CA ARG A 299 4.71 -7.72 -8.30
C ARG A 299 5.96 -7.12 -8.95
N GLY A 300 6.25 -5.85 -8.68
CA GLY A 300 7.48 -5.19 -9.17
C GLY A 300 8.75 -5.88 -8.66
N ALA A 301 8.77 -6.28 -7.39
CA ALA A 301 9.89 -7.02 -6.82
C ALA A 301 10.03 -8.43 -7.43
N ALA A 302 8.91 -9.12 -7.70
CA ALA A 302 8.92 -10.42 -8.38
C ALA A 302 9.52 -10.32 -9.79
N ILE A 303 9.07 -9.35 -10.60
CA ILE A 303 9.58 -9.10 -11.95
C ILE A 303 11.08 -8.79 -11.90
N THR A 304 11.48 -7.84 -11.04
CA THR A 304 12.90 -7.46 -10.90
C THR A 304 13.78 -8.64 -10.49
N ARG A 305 13.29 -9.48 -9.56
CA ARG A 305 14.05 -10.65 -9.09
C ARG A 305 14.23 -11.69 -10.18
N ALA A 306 13.22 -11.92 -11.01
CA ALA A 306 13.29 -12.84 -12.12
C ALA A 306 14.22 -12.37 -13.23
N GLN A 307 14.33 -11.06 -13.46
CA GLN A 307 15.26 -10.48 -14.45
C GLN A 307 16.73 -10.46 -14.01
N ALA A 308 16.98 -10.55 -12.70
CA ALA A 308 18.34 -10.53 -12.13
C ALA A 308 18.98 -11.93 -12.01
N GLY A 309 18.22 -12.99 -12.21
CA GLY A 309 18.67 -14.38 -12.07
C GLY A 309 18.84 -15.11 -13.34
#